data_bdffa8bf74651b5c055b4d6353a465df
#
_entry.id   bdffa8bf74651b5c055b4d6353a465df
#
_cell.length_a   1.000
_cell.length_b   1.000
_cell.length_c   1.000
_cell.angle_alpha   90.00
_cell.angle_beta   90.00
_cell.angle_gamma   90.00
#
_symmetry.space_group_name_H-M   'P 1'
#
loop_
_entity.id
_entity.type
_entity.pdbx_description
1 polymer ?
#
loop_
_entity_poly.entity_id
_entity_poly.type
_entity_poly.pdbx_seq_one_letter_code
_entity_poly.pdbx_strand_id
1 'polypeptide(L)'
;MNIHEYQGKRLFREAGVAVLDGRHCTSVNDAVEAYDALGSKVVAVKSQIHAGGRGKGILYSPENRDLVMEGGVKIAFSREEVETYAQKILGNILVTKQTGDEGKLVRHLYVESGCDIAHEYYLAMLVDREEKSVLIMASTEGGMDIEEVAENHPDAIHKVWVDAHAGLMPFQTRNLGASLGLSGASLKSFSKMLPKLYHVFISNDCSMVEIN
;
A
#
# COMPACT_ATOMS: atom_id res chain seq x y z
N MET A 1 -7.24 -1.80 -14.93
CA MET A 1 -5.94 -1.12 -15.12
C MET A 1 -5.26 -1.07 -13.77
N ASN A 2 -4.01 -1.55 -13.68
CA ASN A 2 -3.24 -1.44 -12.44
C ASN A 2 -2.62 -0.06 -12.33
N ILE A 3 -2.65 0.53 -11.14
CA ILE A 3 -2.03 1.82 -10.84
C ILE A 3 -0.91 1.64 -9.81
N HIS A 4 0.03 2.57 -9.78
CA HIS A 4 1.08 2.60 -8.77
C HIS A 4 0.56 3.13 -7.42
N GLU A 5 1.26 2.81 -6.34
CA GLU A 5 0.93 3.26 -4.99
C GLU A 5 0.73 4.79 -4.90
N TYR A 6 1.62 5.58 -5.51
CA TYR A 6 1.50 7.05 -5.48
C TYR A 6 0.22 7.56 -6.16
N GLN A 7 -0.27 6.85 -7.19
CA GLN A 7 -1.53 7.18 -7.86
C GLN A 7 -2.73 6.83 -6.99
N GLY A 8 -2.70 5.65 -6.34
CA GLY A 8 -3.73 5.25 -5.37
C GLY A 8 -3.81 6.21 -4.19
N LYS A 9 -2.66 6.59 -3.61
CA LYS A 9 -2.61 7.57 -2.52
C LYS A 9 -3.11 8.97 -2.93
N ARG A 10 -2.95 9.36 -4.20
CA ARG A 10 -3.56 10.59 -4.72
C ARG A 10 -5.09 10.50 -4.69
N LEU A 11 -5.67 9.40 -5.18
CA LEU A 11 -7.13 9.18 -5.13
C LEU A 11 -7.66 9.18 -3.69
N PHE A 12 -6.94 8.55 -2.76
CA PHE A 12 -7.29 8.58 -1.33
C PHE A 12 -7.27 9.98 -0.76
N ARG A 13 -6.24 10.78 -1.07
CA ARG A 13 -6.13 12.17 -0.61
C ARG A 13 -7.26 13.03 -1.16
N GLU A 14 -7.60 12.89 -2.44
CA GLU A 14 -8.72 13.58 -3.09
C GLU A 14 -10.06 13.25 -2.45
N ALA A 15 -10.25 12.00 -1.98
CA ALA A 15 -11.42 11.56 -1.24
C ALA A 15 -11.38 11.96 0.26
N GLY A 16 -10.33 12.61 0.72
CA GLY A 16 -10.15 13.02 2.12
C GLY A 16 -9.81 11.87 3.07
N VAL A 17 -9.25 10.78 2.55
CA VAL A 17 -8.60 9.75 3.37
C VAL A 17 -7.23 10.27 3.78
N ALA A 18 -6.89 10.15 5.06
CA ALA A 18 -5.57 10.53 5.56
C ALA A 18 -4.51 9.57 4.99
N VAL A 19 -3.51 10.14 4.33
CA VAL A 19 -2.33 9.43 3.81
C VAL A 19 -1.09 10.24 4.17
N LEU A 20 0.03 9.56 4.36
CA LEU A 20 1.32 10.21 4.61
C LEU A 20 1.70 11.09 3.41
N ASP A 21 2.42 12.17 3.70
CA ASP A 21 2.96 13.02 2.64
C ASP A 21 4.06 12.29 1.90
N GLY A 22 4.04 12.41 0.58
CA GLY A 22 5.01 11.76 -0.28
C GLY A 22 4.99 12.35 -1.69
N ARG A 23 6.09 12.10 -2.41
CA ARG A 23 6.31 12.61 -3.76
C ARG A 23 6.72 11.50 -4.72
N HIS A 24 6.12 11.52 -5.87
CA HIS A 24 6.51 10.68 -7.00
C HIS A 24 7.79 11.22 -7.65
N CYS A 25 8.74 10.34 -7.95
CA CYS A 25 10.05 10.68 -8.50
C CYS A 25 10.36 9.75 -9.67
N THR A 26 11.02 10.31 -10.70
CA THR A 26 11.45 9.60 -11.91
C THR A 26 12.96 9.63 -12.09
N SER A 27 13.65 10.42 -11.28
CA SER A 27 15.10 10.56 -11.26
C SER A 27 15.63 10.55 -9.83
N VAL A 28 16.92 10.35 -9.68
CA VAL A 28 17.63 10.47 -8.38
C VAL A 28 17.50 11.90 -7.84
N ASN A 29 17.59 12.89 -8.70
CA ASN A 29 17.47 14.29 -8.32
C ASN A 29 16.06 14.60 -7.77
N ASP A 30 15.00 14.09 -8.43
CA ASP A 30 13.63 14.23 -7.92
C ASP A 30 13.49 13.62 -6.51
N ALA A 31 14.14 12.46 -6.25
CA ALA A 31 14.04 11.79 -4.96
C ALA A 31 14.73 12.62 -3.85
N VAL A 32 15.87 13.23 -4.16
CA VAL A 32 16.59 14.13 -3.24
C VAL A 32 15.79 15.41 -2.98
N GLU A 33 15.23 16.03 -4.01
CA GLU A 33 14.36 17.20 -3.87
C GLU A 33 13.07 16.88 -3.09
N ALA A 34 12.55 15.66 -3.25
CA ALA A 34 11.41 15.19 -2.48
C ALA A 34 11.73 15.10 -0.99
N TYR A 35 12.90 14.57 -0.63
CA TYR A 35 13.36 14.52 0.76
C TYR A 35 13.44 15.93 1.37
N ASP A 36 14.12 16.85 0.68
CA ASP A 36 14.29 18.24 1.15
C ASP A 36 12.91 18.91 1.34
N ALA A 37 11.99 18.69 0.42
CA ALA A 37 10.66 19.30 0.45
C ALA A 37 9.70 18.68 1.47
N LEU A 38 9.88 17.40 1.83
CA LEU A 38 9.09 16.75 2.88
C LEU A 38 9.49 17.23 4.27
N GLY A 39 10.75 17.64 4.46
CA GLY A 39 11.25 18.11 5.75
C GLY A 39 11.16 17.09 6.88
N SER A 40 10.99 15.82 6.54
CA SER A 40 10.89 14.72 7.49
C SER A 40 12.29 14.18 7.80
N LYS A 41 12.57 13.88 9.07
CA LYS A 41 13.85 13.27 9.48
C LYS A 41 14.00 11.84 8.98
N VAL A 42 12.89 11.18 8.72
CA VAL A 42 12.84 9.80 8.26
C VAL A 42 11.91 9.73 7.06
N VAL A 43 12.37 9.12 5.98
CA VAL A 43 11.55 8.87 4.79
C VAL A 43 11.67 7.42 4.34
N ALA A 44 10.66 6.93 3.66
CA ALA A 44 10.69 5.66 2.94
C ALA A 44 10.90 5.92 1.44
N VAL A 45 11.96 5.35 0.87
CA VAL A 45 12.20 5.33 -0.58
C VAL A 45 11.64 4.04 -1.13
N LYS A 46 10.54 4.14 -1.90
CA LYS A 46 9.74 2.99 -2.34
C LYS A 46 9.77 2.83 -3.85
N SER A 47 10.25 1.70 -4.34
CA SER A 47 10.10 1.33 -5.75
C SER A 47 8.62 1.28 -6.13
N GLN A 48 8.29 1.71 -7.35
CA GLN A 48 6.94 1.66 -7.88
C GLN A 48 6.89 0.69 -9.06
N ILE A 49 6.32 -0.49 -8.81
CA ILE A 49 6.00 -1.51 -9.83
C ILE A 49 4.58 -2.02 -9.59
N HIS A 50 3.97 -2.64 -10.60
CA HIS A 50 2.65 -3.26 -10.48
C HIS A 50 2.77 -4.68 -9.89
N ALA A 51 3.31 -4.78 -8.68
CA ALA A 51 3.40 -6.01 -7.89
C ALA A 51 3.57 -5.69 -6.41
N GLY A 52 3.09 -6.59 -5.57
CA GLY A 52 3.31 -6.58 -4.13
C GLY A 52 4.65 -7.20 -3.73
N GLY A 53 4.90 -7.27 -2.40
CA GLY A 53 6.10 -7.89 -1.85
C GLY A 53 7.40 -7.11 -2.08
N ARG A 54 7.31 -5.83 -2.48
CA ARG A 54 8.47 -4.99 -2.84
C ARG A 54 9.52 -4.87 -1.73
N GLY A 55 9.08 -4.82 -0.48
CA GLY A 55 9.98 -4.70 0.68
C GLY A 55 10.90 -5.91 0.85
N LYS A 56 10.42 -7.10 0.49
CA LYS A 56 11.16 -8.38 0.54
C LYS A 56 11.77 -8.77 -0.82
N GLY A 57 11.59 -7.94 -1.86
CA GLY A 57 12.10 -8.22 -3.21
C GLY A 57 13.61 -8.01 -3.30
N ILE A 58 14.19 -8.41 -4.43
CA ILE A 58 15.62 -8.30 -4.70
C ILE A 58 15.81 -7.53 -6.00
N LEU A 59 16.74 -6.57 -5.99
CA LEU A 59 17.09 -5.74 -7.14
C LEU A 59 18.32 -6.30 -7.85
N TYR A 60 18.19 -6.47 -9.16
CA TYR A 60 19.23 -6.95 -10.05
C TYR A 60 19.53 -5.95 -11.15
N SER A 61 20.79 -5.90 -11.57
CA SER A 61 21.20 -5.14 -12.75
C SER A 61 20.47 -5.68 -14.01
N PRO A 62 19.95 -4.80 -14.89
CA PRO A 62 19.32 -5.23 -16.12
C PRO A 62 20.30 -5.84 -17.16
N GLU A 63 21.61 -5.54 -17.04
CA GLU A 63 22.63 -5.93 -18.01
C GLU A 63 23.10 -7.37 -17.81
N ASN A 64 23.44 -7.73 -16.57
CA ASN A 64 24.11 -8.99 -16.26
C ASN A 64 23.42 -9.80 -15.14
N ARG A 65 22.30 -9.28 -14.59
CA ARG A 65 21.58 -9.88 -13.45
C ARG A 65 22.42 -9.99 -12.17
N ASP A 66 23.44 -9.16 -12.02
CA ASP A 66 24.15 -9.06 -10.75
C ASP A 66 23.26 -8.48 -9.66
N LEU A 67 23.43 -8.98 -8.45
CA LEU A 67 22.73 -8.47 -7.26
C LEU A 67 23.15 -7.01 -6.98
N VAL A 68 22.16 -6.10 -6.98
CA VAL A 68 22.37 -4.69 -6.66
C VAL A 68 22.02 -4.39 -5.21
N MET A 69 20.85 -4.85 -4.77
CA MET A 69 20.37 -4.59 -3.40
C MET A 69 19.20 -5.49 -3.04
N GLU A 70 19.13 -5.88 -1.78
CA GLU A 70 17.94 -6.52 -1.20
C GLU A 70 16.94 -5.46 -0.74
N GLY A 71 15.64 -5.71 -0.98
CA GLY A 71 14.55 -4.81 -0.63
C GLY A 71 14.36 -3.65 -1.61
N GLY A 72 13.17 -3.57 -2.20
CA GLY A 72 12.74 -2.46 -3.05
C GLY A 72 12.08 -1.31 -2.28
N VAL A 73 12.08 -1.36 -0.94
CA VAL A 73 11.63 -0.31 -0.02
C VAL A 73 12.71 -0.13 1.03
N LYS A 74 13.21 1.10 1.18
CA LYS A 74 14.28 1.46 2.12
C LYS A 74 13.90 2.66 2.96
N ILE A 75 14.21 2.58 4.25
CA ILE A 75 14.11 3.72 5.16
C ILE A 75 15.42 4.51 5.09
N ALA A 76 15.31 5.80 4.90
CA ALA A 76 16.44 6.72 4.83
C ALA A 76 16.32 7.81 5.92
N PHE A 77 17.44 8.12 6.54
CA PHE A 77 17.57 9.08 7.63
C PHE A 77 18.37 10.33 7.21
N SER A 78 18.91 10.33 5.99
CA SER A 78 19.65 11.44 5.44
C SER A 78 19.43 11.60 3.94
N ARG A 79 19.81 12.77 3.43
CA ARG A 79 19.77 13.11 2.01
C ARG A 79 20.64 12.16 1.18
N GLU A 80 21.82 11.83 1.70
CA GLU A 80 22.82 10.94 1.07
C GLU A 80 22.30 9.50 0.98
N GLU A 81 21.58 9.05 1.99
CA GLU A 81 20.94 7.73 1.95
C GLU A 81 19.82 7.67 0.91
N VAL A 82 19.00 8.73 0.80
CA VAL A 82 17.96 8.83 -0.24
C VAL A 82 18.60 8.77 -1.63
N GLU A 83 19.66 9.54 -1.87
CA GLU A 83 20.40 9.53 -3.13
C GLU A 83 20.93 8.12 -3.45
N THR A 84 21.60 7.49 -2.47
CA THR A 84 22.17 6.14 -2.60
C THR A 84 21.08 5.10 -2.93
N TYR A 85 19.95 5.13 -2.24
CA TYR A 85 18.87 4.18 -2.48
C TYR A 85 18.18 4.45 -3.82
N ALA A 86 17.95 5.71 -4.17
CA ALA A 86 17.39 6.08 -5.47
C ALA A 86 18.26 5.59 -6.63
N GLN A 87 19.58 5.74 -6.55
CA GLN A 87 20.54 5.23 -7.54
C GLN A 87 20.49 3.71 -7.67
N LYS A 88 20.38 2.98 -6.53
CA LYS A 88 20.32 1.52 -6.52
C LYS A 88 18.97 0.95 -6.95
N ILE A 89 17.89 1.72 -6.86
CA ILE A 89 16.55 1.23 -7.18
C ILE A 89 16.16 1.58 -8.61
N LEU A 90 16.36 2.83 -9.05
CA LEU A 90 15.99 3.27 -10.39
C LEU A 90 16.82 2.57 -11.47
N GLY A 91 16.13 2.13 -12.52
CA GLY A 91 16.76 1.47 -13.66
C GLY A 91 17.14 0.01 -13.43
N ASN A 92 16.95 -0.51 -12.22
CA ASN A 92 17.21 -1.91 -11.90
C ASN A 92 15.92 -2.75 -11.92
N ILE A 93 16.06 -4.07 -12.01
CA ILE A 93 14.95 -5.03 -12.08
C ILE A 93 14.64 -5.51 -10.66
N LEU A 94 13.44 -5.24 -10.18
CA LEU A 94 12.96 -5.74 -8.90
C LEU A 94 12.22 -7.06 -9.10
N VAL A 95 12.74 -8.10 -8.48
CA VAL A 95 12.15 -9.44 -8.41
C VAL A 95 11.42 -9.59 -7.08
N THR A 96 10.15 -9.98 -7.13
CA THR A 96 9.31 -10.30 -5.96
C THR A 96 8.60 -11.63 -6.19
N LYS A 97 7.97 -12.19 -5.15
CA LYS A 97 7.16 -13.41 -5.28
C LYS A 97 6.07 -13.26 -6.38
N GLN A 98 5.50 -12.05 -6.53
CA GLN A 98 4.43 -11.80 -7.51
C GLN A 98 4.93 -11.50 -8.92
N THR A 99 6.17 -11.07 -9.11
CA THR A 99 6.72 -10.81 -10.45
C THR A 99 7.32 -12.05 -11.11
N GLY A 100 7.55 -13.10 -10.33
CA GLY A 100 8.37 -14.22 -10.76
C GLY A 100 9.83 -13.81 -11.04
N ASP A 101 10.62 -14.72 -11.58
CA ASP A 101 12.07 -14.54 -11.80
C ASP A 101 12.41 -13.45 -12.82
N GLU A 102 11.49 -13.13 -13.72
CA GLU A 102 11.70 -12.05 -14.70
C GLU A 102 11.83 -10.68 -14.03
N GLY A 103 11.07 -10.47 -12.94
CA GLY A 103 11.02 -9.20 -12.24
C GLY A 103 10.36 -8.08 -13.04
N LYS A 104 10.44 -6.86 -12.55
CA LYS A 104 9.97 -5.64 -13.21
C LYS A 104 11.00 -4.53 -13.11
N LEU A 105 11.26 -3.86 -14.24
CA LEU A 105 12.14 -2.70 -14.28
C LEU A 105 11.51 -1.54 -13.50
N VAL A 106 12.26 -1.00 -12.53
CA VAL A 106 11.82 0.13 -11.70
C VAL A 106 12.10 1.44 -12.43
N ARG A 107 11.04 2.13 -12.86
CA ARG A 107 11.11 3.44 -13.51
C ARG A 107 10.67 4.59 -12.64
N HIS A 108 10.02 4.28 -11.53
CA HIS A 108 9.40 5.26 -10.64
C HIS A 108 9.72 4.94 -9.19
N LEU A 109 9.92 5.99 -8.40
CA LEU A 109 10.00 5.93 -6.95
C LEU A 109 8.85 6.72 -6.33
N TYR A 110 8.57 6.40 -5.08
CA TYR A 110 7.76 7.22 -4.21
C TYR A 110 8.54 7.45 -2.92
N VAL A 111 8.88 8.71 -2.65
CA VAL A 111 9.54 9.12 -1.40
C VAL A 111 8.46 9.63 -0.47
N GLU A 112 8.30 8.98 0.67
CA GLU A 112 7.20 9.21 1.62
C GLU A 112 7.74 9.47 3.02
N SER A 113 7.11 10.40 3.73
CA SER A 113 7.45 10.68 5.13
C SER A 113 7.28 9.44 6.00
N GLY A 114 8.22 9.17 6.89
CA GLY A 114 8.11 8.12 7.88
C GLY A 114 7.06 8.46 8.95
N CYS A 115 6.54 7.44 9.60
CA CYS A 115 5.71 7.56 10.79
C CYS A 115 6.05 6.46 11.79
N ASP A 116 5.72 6.70 13.05
CA ASP A 116 5.82 5.66 14.09
C ASP A 116 4.61 4.73 13.96
N ILE A 117 4.85 3.50 13.51
CA ILE A 117 3.82 2.49 13.31
C ILE A 117 3.60 1.75 14.63
N ALA A 118 2.42 1.94 15.24
CA ALA A 118 2.04 1.21 16.44
C ALA A 118 1.46 -0.18 16.12
N HIS A 119 0.70 -0.28 15.03
CA HIS A 119 0.11 -1.52 14.56
C HIS A 119 -0.27 -1.39 13.07
N GLU A 120 -0.07 -2.47 12.32
CA GLU A 120 -0.46 -2.58 10.92
C GLU A 120 -1.72 -3.43 10.79
N TYR A 121 -2.66 -2.96 9.98
CA TYR A 121 -3.89 -3.67 9.64
C TYR A 121 -3.92 -3.93 8.15
N TYR A 122 -4.49 -5.05 7.75
CA TYR A 122 -4.83 -5.31 6.37
C TYR A 122 -6.27 -4.89 6.07
N LEU A 123 -6.49 -4.26 4.92
CA LEU A 123 -7.83 -3.94 4.40
C LEU A 123 -7.85 -4.13 2.88
N ALA A 124 -8.82 -4.89 2.38
CA ALA A 124 -9.06 -5.01 0.96
C ALA A 124 -10.55 -4.85 0.63
N MET A 125 -10.82 -4.37 -0.58
CA MET A 125 -12.16 -4.34 -1.19
C MET A 125 -12.06 -4.96 -2.57
N LEU A 126 -12.99 -5.84 -2.89
CA LEU A 126 -13.05 -6.49 -4.21
C LEU A 126 -14.50 -6.80 -4.60
N VAL A 127 -14.70 -7.03 -5.90
CA VAL A 127 -16.01 -7.46 -6.42
C VAL A 127 -16.16 -8.96 -6.22
N ASP A 128 -17.10 -9.35 -5.37
CA ASP A 128 -17.53 -10.73 -5.20
C ASP A 128 -18.65 -11.03 -6.22
N ARG A 129 -18.31 -11.85 -7.23
CA ARG A 129 -19.24 -12.18 -8.31
C ARG A 129 -20.27 -13.22 -7.93
N GLU A 130 -19.96 -14.07 -6.96
CA GLU A 130 -20.87 -15.11 -6.47
C GLU A 130 -21.98 -14.46 -5.65
N GLU A 131 -21.61 -13.60 -4.70
CA GLU A 131 -22.52 -12.86 -3.84
C GLU A 131 -23.08 -11.58 -4.51
N LYS A 132 -22.64 -11.24 -5.73
CA LYS A 132 -23.04 -10.04 -6.48
C LYS A 132 -22.94 -8.75 -5.66
N SER A 133 -21.88 -8.64 -4.88
CA SER A 133 -21.69 -7.59 -3.90
C SER A 133 -20.23 -7.12 -3.86
N VAL A 134 -19.95 -6.08 -3.09
CA VAL A 134 -18.57 -5.70 -2.77
C VAL A 134 -18.18 -6.39 -1.47
N LEU A 135 -17.14 -7.21 -1.52
CA LEU A 135 -16.54 -7.81 -0.34
C LEU A 135 -15.49 -6.86 0.23
N ILE A 136 -15.63 -6.53 1.51
CA ILE A 136 -14.60 -5.85 2.30
C ILE A 136 -13.99 -6.88 3.25
N MET A 137 -12.68 -7.05 3.17
CA MET A 137 -11.90 -7.91 4.06
C MET A 137 -10.98 -7.04 4.92
N ALA A 138 -10.85 -7.39 6.18
CA ALA A 138 -9.91 -6.73 7.08
C ALA A 138 -9.31 -7.73 8.07
N SER A 139 -8.05 -7.50 8.45
CA SER A 139 -7.34 -8.33 9.44
C SER A 139 -6.44 -7.47 10.32
N THR A 140 -6.17 -7.95 11.53
CA THR A 140 -5.14 -7.41 12.42
C THR A 140 -3.73 -7.83 12.00
N GLU A 141 -3.61 -8.78 11.08
CA GLU A 141 -2.35 -9.30 10.54
C GLU A 141 -1.89 -8.48 9.33
N GLY A 142 -1.58 -7.18 9.55
CA GLY A 142 -1.02 -6.31 8.52
C GLY A 142 0.46 -6.59 8.27
N GLY A 143 0.98 -6.16 7.11
CA GLY A 143 2.38 -6.38 6.72
C GLY A 143 2.74 -7.82 6.37
N MET A 144 1.79 -8.75 6.46
CA MET A 144 1.93 -10.15 6.08
C MET A 144 1.30 -10.43 4.70
N ASP A 145 1.65 -11.58 4.13
CA ASP A 145 1.02 -12.11 2.93
C ASP A 145 -0.39 -12.60 3.31
N ILE A 146 -1.44 -11.97 2.79
CA ILE A 146 -2.82 -12.27 3.19
C ILE A 146 -3.25 -13.68 2.81
N GLU A 147 -2.66 -14.26 1.76
CA GLU A 147 -2.89 -15.63 1.37
C GLU A 147 -2.36 -16.59 2.45
N GLU A 148 -1.22 -16.29 3.04
CA GLU A 148 -0.66 -17.05 4.16
C GLU A 148 -1.52 -16.92 5.43
N VAL A 149 -2.05 -15.72 5.69
CA VAL A 149 -3.01 -15.50 6.80
C VAL A 149 -4.30 -16.28 6.55
N ALA A 150 -4.81 -16.29 5.31
CA ALA A 150 -6.03 -17.01 4.96
C ALA A 150 -5.87 -18.54 5.11
N GLU A 151 -4.68 -19.05 4.85
CA GLU A 151 -4.38 -20.48 4.96
C GLU A 151 -4.16 -20.93 6.42
N ASN A 152 -3.41 -20.16 7.20
CA ASN A 152 -2.98 -20.55 8.54
C ASN A 152 -3.91 -20.03 9.65
N HIS A 153 -4.52 -18.86 9.46
CA HIS A 153 -5.35 -18.15 10.44
C HIS A 153 -6.62 -17.57 9.80
N PRO A 154 -7.50 -18.37 9.17
CA PRO A 154 -8.67 -17.87 8.45
C PRO A 154 -9.63 -17.05 9.34
N ASP A 155 -9.69 -17.34 10.63
CA ASP A 155 -10.51 -16.62 11.62
C ASP A 155 -10.00 -15.18 11.90
N ALA A 156 -8.76 -14.87 11.53
CA ALA A 156 -8.19 -13.53 11.63
C ALA A 156 -8.67 -12.59 10.50
N ILE A 157 -9.37 -13.13 9.49
CA ILE A 157 -9.89 -12.35 8.36
C ILE A 157 -11.39 -12.11 8.57
N HIS A 158 -11.73 -10.86 8.86
CA HIS A 158 -13.13 -10.42 8.99
C HIS A 158 -13.65 -9.98 7.63
N LYS A 159 -14.85 -10.43 7.29
CA LYS A 159 -15.49 -10.20 5.98
C LYS A 159 -16.83 -9.48 6.14
N VAL A 160 -17.07 -8.52 5.27
CA VAL A 160 -18.35 -7.80 5.18
C VAL A 160 -18.75 -7.69 3.71
N TRP A 161 -19.92 -8.24 3.36
CA TRP A 161 -20.50 -8.07 2.04
C TRP A 161 -21.41 -6.84 2.03
N VAL A 162 -21.19 -5.98 1.06
CA VAL A 162 -21.89 -4.72 0.89
C VAL A 162 -22.77 -4.83 -0.34
N ASP A 163 -24.08 -4.75 -0.15
CA ASP A 163 -25.05 -4.74 -1.23
C ASP A 163 -24.83 -3.53 -2.15
N ALA A 164 -24.84 -3.76 -3.46
CA ALA A 164 -24.50 -2.73 -4.44
C ALA A 164 -25.52 -1.57 -4.49
N HIS A 165 -26.79 -1.82 -4.08
CA HIS A 165 -27.84 -0.82 -4.09
C HIS A 165 -27.91 -0.05 -2.77
N ALA A 166 -27.75 -0.77 -1.64
CA ALA A 166 -27.80 -0.17 -0.31
C ALA A 166 -26.50 0.59 0.03
N GLY A 167 -25.36 0.14 -0.53
CA GLY A 167 -24.04 0.67 -0.21
C GLY A 167 -23.57 0.31 1.20
N LEU A 168 -22.41 0.79 1.58
CA LEU A 168 -21.81 0.52 2.89
C LEU A 168 -22.56 1.24 4.02
N MET A 169 -23.16 0.45 4.91
CA MET A 169 -23.95 0.95 6.02
C MET A 169 -23.09 1.26 7.26
N PRO A 170 -23.44 2.29 8.05
CA PRO A 170 -22.68 2.69 9.24
C PRO A 170 -22.48 1.58 10.27
N PHE A 171 -23.46 0.65 10.42
CA PHE A 171 -23.33 -0.46 11.36
C PHE A 171 -22.29 -1.48 10.89
N GLN A 172 -22.20 -1.75 9.57
CA GLN A 172 -21.19 -2.65 9.00
C GLN A 172 -19.77 -2.13 9.29
N THR A 173 -19.56 -0.83 9.10
CA THR A 173 -18.28 -0.17 9.40
C THR A 173 -17.92 -0.30 10.90
N ARG A 174 -18.89 -0.06 11.80
CA ARG A 174 -18.64 -0.19 13.25
C ARG A 174 -18.36 -1.62 13.65
N ASN A 175 -19.12 -2.58 13.13
CA ASN A 175 -18.94 -4.00 13.43
C ASN A 175 -17.56 -4.47 12.97
N LEU A 176 -17.17 -4.15 11.73
CA LEU A 176 -15.85 -4.50 11.21
C LEU A 176 -14.72 -3.87 12.05
N GLY A 177 -14.85 -2.59 12.41
CA GLY A 177 -13.88 -1.94 13.29
C GLY A 177 -13.80 -2.59 14.68
N ALA A 178 -14.92 -2.99 15.25
CA ALA A 178 -14.96 -3.70 16.53
C ALA A 178 -14.32 -5.10 16.44
N SER A 179 -14.53 -5.83 15.34
CA SER A 179 -13.87 -7.13 15.10
C SER A 179 -12.34 -7.01 14.99
N LEU A 180 -11.84 -5.87 14.54
CA LEU A 180 -10.40 -5.55 14.54
C LEU A 180 -9.89 -5.10 15.93
N GLY A 181 -10.71 -5.15 16.98
CA GLY A 181 -10.35 -4.69 18.31
C GLY A 181 -10.28 -3.16 18.47
N LEU A 182 -10.72 -2.40 17.47
CA LEU A 182 -10.72 -0.94 17.53
C LEU A 182 -11.79 -0.43 18.49
N SER A 183 -11.43 0.58 19.26
CA SER A 183 -12.34 1.22 20.25
C SER A 183 -12.09 2.72 20.34
N GLY A 184 -12.99 3.47 20.96
CA GLY A 184 -12.81 4.88 21.26
C GLY A 184 -12.47 5.72 20.01
N ALA A 185 -11.36 6.42 20.03
CA ALA A 185 -10.91 7.33 18.96
C ALA A 185 -10.53 6.56 17.68
N SER A 186 -9.90 5.39 17.80
CA SER A 186 -9.49 4.57 16.66
C SER A 186 -10.71 4.04 15.89
N LEU A 187 -11.73 3.54 16.60
CA LEU A 187 -12.98 3.11 15.98
C LEU A 187 -13.70 4.28 15.28
N LYS A 188 -13.70 5.46 15.90
CA LYS A 188 -14.28 6.67 15.29
C LYS A 188 -13.53 7.09 14.02
N SER A 189 -12.19 7.01 14.01
CA SER A 189 -11.37 7.31 12.84
C SER A 189 -11.60 6.30 11.72
N PHE A 190 -11.58 5.01 12.03
CA PHE A 190 -11.89 3.93 11.09
C PHE A 190 -13.28 4.10 10.48
N SER A 191 -14.30 4.41 11.32
CA SER A 191 -15.68 4.61 10.87
C SER A 191 -15.87 5.83 9.93
N LYS A 192 -14.94 6.78 9.96
CA LYS A 192 -14.90 7.90 9.01
C LYS A 192 -14.10 7.59 7.74
N MET A 193 -13.08 6.74 7.87
CA MET A 193 -12.17 6.39 6.78
C MET A 193 -12.80 5.38 5.82
N LEU A 194 -13.37 4.28 6.34
CA LEU A 194 -13.88 3.18 5.52
C LEU A 194 -14.92 3.59 4.48
N PRO A 195 -15.94 4.44 4.79
CA PRO A 195 -16.89 4.93 3.79
C PRO A 195 -16.23 5.74 2.67
N LYS A 196 -15.16 6.48 2.95
CA LYS A 196 -14.41 7.22 1.94
C LYS A 196 -13.63 6.29 1.02
N LEU A 197 -13.00 5.25 1.56
CA LEU A 197 -12.35 4.21 0.77
C LEU A 197 -13.34 3.45 -0.11
N TYR A 198 -14.51 3.11 0.44
CA TYR A 198 -15.60 2.51 -0.33
C TYR A 198 -16.07 3.45 -1.46
N HIS A 199 -16.20 4.75 -1.18
CA HIS A 199 -16.50 5.74 -2.21
C HIS A 199 -15.45 5.76 -3.33
N VAL A 200 -14.14 5.74 -2.99
CA VAL A 200 -13.06 5.63 -3.98
C VAL A 200 -13.22 4.38 -4.82
N PHE A 201 -13.51 3.23 -4.18
CA PHE A 201 -13.70 1.96 -4.86
C PHE A 201 -14.81 2.04 -5.91
N ILE A 202 -15.98 2.56 -5.53
CA ILE A 202 -17.15 2.65 -6.42
C ILE A 202 -16.96 3.73 -7.50
N SER A 203 -16.54 4.95 -7.11
CA SER A 203 -16.49 6.09 -8.02
C SER A 203 -15.39 5.98 -9.10
N ASN A 204 -14.37 5.15 -8.87
CA ASN A 204 -13.31 4.88 -9.84
C ASN A 204 -13.46 3.51 -10.53
N ASP A 205 -14.60 2.85 -10.38
CA ASP A 205 -14.86 1.52 -10.96
C ASP A 205 -13.72 0.53 -10.68
N CYS A 206 -13.28 0.49 -9.42
CA CYS A 206 -12.19 -0.37 -9.00
C CYS A 206 -12.62 -1.84 -8.98
N SER A 207 -11.80 -2.74 -9.48
CA SER A 207 -11.97 -4.18 -9.29
C SER A 207 -11.39 -4.66 -7.95
N MET A 208 -10.37 -3.96 -7.46
CA MET A 208 -9.71 -4.24 -6.18
C MET A 208 -9.07 -2.96 -5.62
N VAL A 209 -9.15 -2.79 -4.32
CA VAL A 209 -8.34 -1.86 -3.51
C VAL A 209 -7.75 -2.66 -2.36
N GLU A 210 -6.46 -2.51 -2.14
CA GLU A 210 -5.72 -3.19 -1.06
C GLU A 210 -4.85 -2.16 -0.33
N ILE A 211 -4.86 -2.24 1.00
CA ILE A 211 -4.12 -1.34 1.90
C ILE A 211 -3.60 -2.18 3.07
N ASN A 212 -2.34 -2.00 3.38
CA ASN A 212 -1.71 -2.55 4.57
C ASN A 212 -0.68 -1.57 5.14
#